data_ed6ec0399748b86505c59b3b64336a88
#
_entry.id   ed6ec0399748b86505c59b3b64336a88
#
_cell.length_a   1.000
_cell.length_b   1.000
_cell.length_c   1.000
_cell.angle_alpha   90.00
_cell.angle_beta   90.00
_cell.angle_gamma   90.00
#
_symmetry.space_group_name_H-M   'P 1'
#
loop_
_entity.id
_entity.type
_entity.pdbx_description
1 polymer ?
#
loop_
_entity_poly.entity_id
_entity_poly.type
_entity_poly.pdbx_seq_one_letter_code
_entity_poly.pdbx_strand_id
1 'polypeptide(L)'
;DLCNKIHDLVFELYKLDLQVHRHAIAYLFRALLESTTKYLSRRQTKVQFNEKALETSVVSALNYFGDQCKTNKQLHSKTIRTWRDTVTQRKLIDTLNQYIHNEQPVDALLLQETWNTMKGYIITCLTVT
;
A
#
# COMPACT_ATOMS: atom_id res chain seq x y z
N ASP A 1 -6.58 2.55 18.22
CA ASP A 1 -5.18 2.48 17.95
C ASP A 1 -4.93 2.06 16.51
N LEU A 2 -3.71 2.26 16.02
CA LEU A 2 -3.40 2.05 14.60
C LEU A 2 -3.48 0.57 14.21
N CYS A 3 -3.08 -0.33 15.07
CA CYS A 3 -3.16 -1.78 14.81
C CYS A 3 -4.61 -2.23 14.65
N ASN A 4 -5.50 -1.76 15.52
CA ASN A 4 -6.94 -2.06 15.44
C ASN A 4 -7.53 -1.48 14.17
N LYS A 5 -7.15 -0.27 13.79
CA LYS A 5 -7.60 0.35 12.54
C LYS A 5 -7.20 -0.48 11.33
N ILE A 6 -5.94 -0.94 11.27
CA ILE A 6 -5.45 -1.77 10.17
C ILE A 6 -6.23 -3.08 10.10
N HIS A 7 -6.42 -3.73 11.25
CA HIS A 7 -7.19 -4.97 11.34
C HIS A 7 -8.62 -4.77 10.79
N ASP A 8 -9.28 -3.70 11.22
CA ASP A 8 -10.64 -3.39 10.78
C ASP A 8 -10.70 -3.14 9.26
N LEU A 9 -9.72 -2.41 8.71
CA LEU A 9 -9.66 -2.15 7.27
C LEU A 9 -9.51 -3.44 6.46
N VAL A 10 -8.64 -4.36 6.90
CA VAL A 10 -8.46 -5.66 6.24
C VAL A 10 -9.77 -6.46 6.30
N PHE A 11 -10.40 -6.50 7.48
CA PHE A 11 -11.64 -7.23 7.67
C PHE A 11 -12.75 -6.71 6.75
N GLU A 12 -12.91 -5.38 6.67
CA GLU A 12 -13.88 -4.77 5.77
C GLU A 12 -13.57 -5.05 4.32
N LEU A 13 -12.30 -4.98 3.90
CA LEU A 13 -11.90 -5.23 2.54
C LEU A 13 -12.29 -6.63 2.07
N TYR A 14 -12.04 -7.65 2.89
CA TYR A 14 -12.31 -9.04 2.52
C TYR A 14 -13.78 -9.41 2.57
N LYS A 15 -14.64 -8.58 3.13
CA LYS A 15 -16.09 -8.75 3.06
C LYS A 15 -16.71 -8.29 1.74
N LEU A 16 -16.01 -7.44 0.99
CA LEU A 16 -16.60 -6.76 -0.16
C LEU A 16 -16.40 -7.54 -1.44
N ASP A 17 -17.44 -7.56 -2.27
CA ASP A 17 -17.39 -8.09 -3.63
C ASP A 17 -16.84 -7.00 -4.56
N LEU A 18 -15.72 -7.28 -5.22
CA LEU A 18 -15.07 -6.33 -6.11
C LEU A 18 -15.98 -5.86 -7.23
N GLN A 19 -16.83 -6.73 -7.78
CA GLN A 19 -17.71 -6.35 -8.89
C GLN A 19 -18.80 -5.37 -8.47
N VAL A 20 -19.18 -5.36 -7.19
CA VAL A 20 -20.25 -4.53 -6.66
C VAL A 20 -19.71 -3.30 -5.93
N HIS A 21 -18.58 -3.45 -5.21
CA HIS A 21 -18.09 -2.43 -4.28
C HIS A 21 -16.74 -1.85 -4.69
N ARG A 22 -16.54 -1.57 -5.97
CA ARG A 22 -15.25 -1.12 -6.52
C ARG A 22 -14.70 0.13 -5.84
N HIS A 23 -15.54 1.14 -5.63
CA HIS A 23 -15.10 2.38 -4.99
C HIS A 23 -14.71 2.18 -3.54
N ALA A 24 -15.51 1.39 -2.81
CA ALA A 24 -15.21 1.08 -1.41
C ALA A 24 -13.89 0.32 -1.30
N ILE A 25 -13.64 -0.61 -2.20
CA ILE A 25 -12.39 -1.38 -2.23
C ILE A 25 -11.20 -0.47 -2.54
N ALA A 26 -11.33 0.44 -3.51
CA ALA A 26 -10.27 1.41 -3.81
C ALA A 26 -9.96 2.29 -2.59
N TYR A 27 -10.99 2.76 -1.89
CA TYR A 27 -10.83 3.54 -0.67
C TYR A 27 -10.10 2.74 0.42
N LEU A 28 -10.53 1.50 0.67
CA LEU A 28 -9.92 0.65 1.69
C LEU A 28 -8.47 0.29 1.35
N PHE A 29 -8.18 0.05 0.08
CA PHE A 29 -6.82 -0.21 -0.38
C PHE A 29 -5.92 0.99 -0.08
N ARG A 30 -6.36 2.19 -0.46
CA ARG A 30 -5.60 3.41 -0.17
C ARG A 30 -5.42 3.61 1.35
N ALA A 31 -6.48 3.40 2.12
CA ALA A 31 -6.42 3.53 3.58
C ALA A 31 -5.45 2.52 4.21
N LEU A 32 -5.35 1.31 3.65
CA LEU A 32 -4.39 0.31 4.09
C LEU A 32 -2.96 0.72 3.76
N LEU A 33 -2.70 1.22 2.56
CA LEU A 33 -1.37 1.73 2.20
C LEU A 33 -0.94 2.83 3.16
N GLU A 34 -1.83 3.77 3.46
CA GLU A 34 -1.55 4.87 4.38
C GLU A 34 -1.28 4.36 5.80
N SER A 35 -2.17 3.53 6.32
CA SER A 35 -2.10 3.08 7.71
C SER A 35 -0.91 2.16 7.96
N THR A 36 -0.58 1.28 7.03
CA THR A 36 0.56 0.37 7.19
C THR A 36 1.89 1.10 7.04
N THR A 37 1.96 2.07 6.13
CA THR A 37 3.16 2.92 5.99
C THR A 37 3.37 3.76 7.26
N LYS A 38 2.30 4.32 7.80
CA LYS A 38 2.34 5.07 9.06
C LYS A 38 2.79 4.17 10.22
N TYR A 39 2.27 2.95 10.29
CA TYR A 39 2.68 1.97 11.29
C TYR A 39 4.18 1.69 11.21
N LEU A 40 4.70 1.46 10.01
CA LEU A 40 6.13 1.24 9.81
C LEU A 40 6.95 2.45 10.23
N SER A 41 6.50 3.67 9.90
CA SER A 41 7.23 4.91 10.23
C SER A 41 7.37 5.11 11.74
N ARG A 42 6.41 4.63 12.51
CA ARG A 42 6.47 4.72 13.98
C ARG A 42 7.47 3.74 14.59
N ARG A 43 7.82 2.68 13.87
CA ARG A 43 8.76 1.66 14.31
C ARG A 43 10.16 1.86 13.75
N GLN A 44 10.28 2.51 12.60
CA GLN A 44 11.54 2.69 11.88
C GLN A 44 11.76 4.16 11.58
N THR A 45 12.71 4.77 12.26
CA THR A 45 12.99 6.21 12.14
C THR A 45 13.45 6.63 10.74
N LYS A 46 13.95 5.69 9.94
CA LYS A 46 14.37 5.96 8.56
C LYS A 46 13.21 6.11 7.59
N VAL A 47 12.01 5.72 7.99
CA VAL A 47 10.82 5.84 7.15
C VAL A 47 10.10 7.14 7.52
N GLN A 48 9.99 8.03 6.53
CA GLN A 48 9.32 9.33 6.70
C GLN A 48 7.88 9.22 6.23
N PHE A 49 6.94 9.60 7.10
CA PHE A 49 5.51 9.56 6.77
C PHE A 49 4.93 10.97 6.83
N ASN A 50 4.21 11.33 5.75
CA ASN A 50 3.46 12.58 5.66
C ASN A 50 2.08 12.26 5.09
N GLU A 51 1.02 12.55 5.86
CA GLU A 51 -0.36 12.28 5.44
C GLU A 51 -0.74 12.95 4.13
N LYS A 52 -0.14 14.10 3.82
CA LYS A 52 -0.42 14.87 2.62
C LYS A 52 0.40 14.43 1.41
N ALA A 53 1.33 13.48 1.60
CA ALA A 53 2.24 13.02 0.56
C ALA A 53 2.40 11.49 0.65
N LEU A 54 1.31 10.76 0.35
CA LEU A 54 1.30 9.31 0.51
C LEU A 54 2.29 8.63 -0.42
N GLU A 55 2.38 9.03 -1.69
CA GLU A 55 3.34 8.43 -2.61
C GLU A 55 4.77 8.58 -2.09
N THR A 56 5.14 9.77 -1.67
CA THR A 56 6.47 10.03 -1.09
C THR A 56 6.73 9.18 0.15
N SER A 57 5.71 9.02 1.00
CA SER A 57 5.81 8.20 2.20
C SER A 57 6.03 6.72 1.87
N VAL A 58 5.30 6.19 0.89
CA VAL A 58 5.48 4.81 0.43
C VAL A 58 6.86 4.62 -0.19
N VAL A 59 7.34 5.58 -0.99
CA VAL A 59 8.69 5.53 -1.57
C VAL A 59 9.75 5.52 -0.46
N SER A 60 9.55 6.30 0.61
CA SER A 60 10.45 6.26 1.77
C SER A 60 10.52 4.86 2.39
N ALA A 61 9.38 4.21 2.56
CA ALA A 61 9.33 2.83 3.05
C ALA A 61 10.04 1.86 2.09
N LEU A 62 9.84 2.03 0.78
CA LEU A 62 10.48 1.18 -0.22
C LEU A 62 12.00 1.37 -0.24
N ASN A 63 12.48 2.58 -0.03
CA ASN A 63 13.91 2.84 0.12
C ASN A 63 14.47 2.12 1.34
N TYR A 64 13.76 2.16 2.46
CA TYR A 64 14.14 1.43 3.67
C TYR A 64 14.21 -0.07 3.39
N PHE A 65 13.20 -0.66 2.73
CA PHE A 65 13.21 -2.09 2.37
C PHE A 65 14.38 -2.41 1.43
N GLY A 66 14.65 -1.54 0.46
CA GLY A 66 15.79 -1.71 -0.45
C GLY A 66 17.12 -1.80 0.28
N ASP A 67 17.30 -0.97 1.29
CA ASP A 67 18.50 -1.02 2.13
C ASP A 67 18.54 -2.29 2.98
N GLN A 68 17.39 -2.73 3.50
CA GLN A 68 17.30 -3.94 4.33
C GLN A 68 17.52 -5.23 3.52
N CYS A 69 17.30 -5.24 2.21
CA CYS A 69 17.57 -6.40 1.36
C CYS A 69 18.98 -6.93 1.49
N LYS A 70 19.94 -6.06 1.82
CA LYS A 70 21.35 -6.43 1.93
C LYS A 70 21.63 -7.36 3.11
N THR A 71 20.79 -7.28 4.14
CA THR A 71 20.99 -8.03 5.39
C THR A 71 19.79 -8.90 5.76
N ASN A 72 18.61 -8.64 5.21
CA ASN A 72 17.40 -9.39 5.51
C ASN A 72 17.02 -10.29 4.33
N LYS A 73 17.20 -11.60 4.50
CA LYS A 73 16.95 -12.58 3.44
C LYS A 73 15.47 -12.75 3.09
N GLN A 74 14.56 -12.26 3.93
CA GLN A 74 13.13 -12.31 3.65
C GLN A 74 12.69 -11.26 2.62
N LEU A 75 13.54 -10.26 2.38
CA LEU A 75 13.27 -9.17 1.43
C LEU A 75 14.03 -9.43 0.14
N HIS A 76 13.31 -9.37 -0.98
CA HIS A 76 13.88 -9.61 -2.31
C HIS A 76 13.85 -8.31 -3.13
N SER A 77 15.02 -7.90 -3.63
CA SER A 77 15.17 -6.66 -4.37
C SER A 77 14.24 -6.57 -5.59
N LYS A 78 14.02 -7.71 -6.26
CA LYS A 78 13.13 -7.76 -7.44
C LYS A 78 11.68 -7.46 -7.06
N THR A 79 11.22 -8.01 -5.94
CA THR A 79 9.87 -7.75 -5.43
C THR A 79 9.70 -6.28 -5.05
N ILE A 80 10.69 -5.72 -4.35
CA ILE A 80 10.66 -4.30 -3.95
C ILE A 80 10.64 -3.40 -5.19
N ARG A 81 11.38 -3.75 -6.22
CA ARG A 81 11.39 -3.01 -7.48
C ARG A 81 10.00 -3.02 -8.13
N THR A 82 9.32 -4.17 -8.12
CA THR A 82 7.95 -4.30 -8.64
C THR A 82 7.00 -3.37 -7.89
N TRP A 83 7.09 -3.32 -6.55
CA TRP A 83 6.29 -2.40 -5.75
C TRP A 83 6.59 -0.95 -6.09
N ARG A 84 7.89 -0.61 -6.22
CA ARG A 84 8.30 0.75 -6.57
C ARG A 84 7.75 1.17 -7.93
N ASP A 85 7.85 0.30 -8.93
CA ASP A 85 7.34 0.61 -10.27
C ASP A 85 5.83 0.79 -10.26
N THR A 86 5.10 -0.02 -9.49
CA THR A 86 3.65 0.11 -9.35
C THR A 86 3.28 1.47 -8.75
N VAL A 87 4.00 1.90 -7.72
CA VAL A 87 3.72 3.16 -7.03
C VAL A 87 4.14 4.36 -7.87
N THR A 88 5.33 4.33 -8.47
CA THR A 88 5.92 5.50 -9.15
C THR A 88 5.60 5.55 -10.64
N GLN A 89 5.86 4.49 -11.38
CA GLN A 89 5.67 4.47 -12.84
C GLN A 89 4.20 4.31 -13.21
N ARG A 90 3.47 3.45 -12.52
CA ARG A 90 2.05 3.22 -12.78
C ARG A 90 1.14 4.15 -11.99
N LYS A 91 1.69 5.05 -11.18
CA LYS A 91 0.94 6.09 -10.48
C LYS A 91 -0.21 5.53 -9.63
N LEU A 92 0.10 4.51 -8.82
CA LEU A 92 -0.92 3.83 -8.00
C LEU A 92 -1.76 4.79 -7.16
N ILE A 93 -1.10 5.69 -6.42
CA ILE A 93 -1.80 6.58 -5.48
C ILE A 93 -2.73 7.54 -6.24
N ASP A 94 -2.26 8.10 -7.35
CA ASP A 94 -3.08 8.97 -8.20
C ASP A 94 -4.29 8.21 -8.74
N THR A 95 -4.09 6.97 -9.19
CA THR A 95 -5.15 6.13 -9.73
C THR A 95 -6.22 5.85 -8.66
N LEU A 96 -5.80 5.47 -7.46
CA LEU A 96 -6.73 5.23 -6.35
C LEU A 96 -7.49 6.50 -5.98
N ASN A 97 -6.82 7.65 -5.95
CA ASN A 97 -7.49 8.92 -5.67
C ASN A 97 -8.53 9.26 -6.74
N GLN A 98 -8.22 9.04 -8.02
CA GLN A 98 -9.17 9.25 -9.10
C GLN A 98 -10.39 8.34 -8.97
N TYR A 99 -10.19 7.08 -8.59
CA TYR A 99 -11.29 6.16 -8.33
C TYR A 99 -12.16 6.64 -7.17
N ILE A 100 -11.54 7.04 -6.06
CA ILE A 100 -12.24 7.47 -4.85
C ILE A 100 -13.06 8.73 -5.13
N HIS A 101 -12.55 9.66 -5.95
CA HIS A 101 -13.21 10.91 -6.27
C HIS A 101 -14.09 10.84 -7.53
N ASN A 102 -14.33 9.65 -8.07
CA ASN A 102 -15.14 9.43 -9.27
C ASN A 102 -14.62 10.20 -10.50
N GLU A 103 -13.32 10.46 -10.58
CA GLU A 103 -12.73 11.15 -11.73
C GLU A 103 -12.57 10.23 -12.94
N GLN A 104 -12.60 8.91 -12.70
CA GLN A 104 -12.63 7.90 -13.77
C GLN A 104 -13.36 6.65 -13.26
N PRO A 105 -13.93 5.83 -14.17
CA PRO A 105 -14.51 4.54 -13.79
C PRO A 105 -13.47 3.61 -13.21
N VAL A 106 -13.84 2.84 -12.20
CA VAL A 106 -12.94 1.87 -11.57
C VAL A 106 -12.78 0.66 -12.49
N ASP A 107 -11.55 0.40 -12.91
CA ASP A 107 -11.19 -0.83 -13.61
C ASP A 107 -10.99 -1.95 -12.60
N ALA A 108 -11.96 -2.86 -12.52
CA ALA A 108 -11.95 -3.92 -11.52
C ALA A 108 -10.77 -4.88 -11.69
N LEU A 109 -10.43 -5.22 -12.93
CA LEU A 109 -9.30 -6.11 -13.20
C LEU A 109 -7.97 -5.47 -12.78
N LEU A 110 -7.77 -4.21 -13.15
CA LEU A 110 -6.55 -3.47 -12.78
C LEU A 110 -6.45 -3.34 -11.26
N LEU A 111 -7.56 -3.04 -10.59
CA LEU A 111 -7.61 -2.92 -9.14
C LEU A 111 -7.22 -4.25 -8.46
N GLN A 112 -7.75 -5.38 -8.97
CA GLN A 112 -7.42 -6.70 -8.44
C GLN A 112 -5.94 -7.04 -8.66
N GLU A 113 -5.40 -6.79 -9.84
CA GLU A 113 -4.00 -7.04 -10.15
C GLU A 113 -3.08 -6.21 -9.28
N THR A 114 -3.42 -4.94 -9.09
CA THR A 114 -2.64 -4.02 -8.27
C THR A 114 -2.66 -4.44 -6.80
N TRP A 115 -3.82 -4.85 -6.31
CA TRP A 115 -3.94 -5.40 -4.96
C TRP A 115 -3.07 -6.64 -4.79
N ASN A 116 -3.12 -7.58 -5.74
CA ASN A 116 -2.32 -8.80 -5.69
C ASN A 116 -0.82 -8.49 -5.64
N THR A 117 -0.39 -7.42 -6.34
CA THR A 117 1.00 -6.98 -6.31
C THR A 117 1.36 -6.35 -4.97
N MET A 118 0.52 -5.45 -4.46
CA MET A 118 0.85 -4.60 -3.31
C MET A 118 0.51 -5.20 -1.95
N LYS A 119 -0.27 -6.27 -1.88
CA LYS A 119 -0.58 -6.88 -0.58
C LYS A 119 0.68 -7.35 0.15
N GLY A 120 1.70 -7.79 -0.59
CA GLY A 120 3.00 -8.13 -0.02
C GLY A 120 3.70 -6.95 0.63
N TYR A 121 3.60 -5.76 0.04
CA TYR A 121 4.09 -4.53 0.65
C TYR A 121 3.41 -4.27 2.00
N ILE A 122 2.09 -4.37 2.02
CA ILE A 122 1.31 -4.16 3.25
C ILE A 122 1.75 -5.13 4.35
N ILE A 123 1.86 -6.41 4.03
CA ILE A 123 2.31 -7.44 4.97
C ILE A 123 3.72 -7.12 5.46
N THR A 124 4.62 -6.71 4.56
CA THR A 124 6.01 -6.39 4.91
C THR A 124 6.08 -5.20 5.87
N CYS A 125 5.26 -4.16 5.66
CA CYS A 125 5.19 -3.03 6.59
C CYS A 125 4.83 -3.47 8.02
N LEU A 126 4.03 -4.52 8.15
CA LEU A 126 3.56 -5.02 9.45
C LEU A 126 4.50 -6.01 10.11
N THR A 127 5.33 -6.71 9.33
CA THR A 127 6.12 -7.85 9.80
C THR A 127 7.62 -7.62 9.84
N VAL A 128 8.15 -6.69 9.06
CA VAL A 128 9.59 -6.40 9.04
C VAL A 128 10.03 -5.77 10.36
N THR A 129 11.17 -6.20 10.85
CA THR A 129 11.75 -5.70 12.11
C THR A 129 13.04 -4.93 11.89
#